data_c789c5efcd4bc00a4986f0f7f6313426
#
_entry.id   c789c5efcd4bc00a4986f0f7f6313426
#
_cell.length_a   1.000
_cell.length_b   1.000
_cell.length_c   1.000
_cell.angle_alpha   90.00
_cell.angle_beta   90.00
_cell.angle_gamma   90.00
#
_symmetry.space_group_name_H-M   'P 1'
#
loop_
_entity.id
_entity.type
_entity.pdbx_description
1 polymer ?
#
loop_
_entity_poly.entity_id
_entity_poly.type
_entity_poly.pdbx_seq_one_letter_code
_entity_poly.pdbx_strand_id
1 'polypeptide(L)'
;MIEFKDICKHFQGTTALDHVSFTAESGQITALLGQNGAGKSTLMKILTGAYQKDSGEIRIDGRSVNITDPNAAEALGIGIVYQELSGMPHLTVSENIVIGRDPVRHGFLDFKKQREIARQMLNRLGASDIDVDQRLGELSVSQQQICEIAKCMAEEPKIV
;
A
#
# COMPACT_ATOMS: atom_id res chain seq x y z
N MET A 1 -4.79 5.33 -14.42
CA MET A 1 -3.61 6.14 -14.82
C MET A 1 -3.30 7.13 -13.72
N ILE A 2 -2.02 7.27 -13.34
CA ILE A 2 -1.56 8.32 -12.43
C ILE A 2 -0.52 9.19 -13.12
N GLU A 3 -0.64 10.51 -12.97
CA GLU A 3 0.29 11.49 -13.55
C GLU A 3 0.90 12.35 -12.43
N PHE A 4 2.19 12.53 -12.49
CA PHE A 4 2.94 13.50 -11.68
C PHE A 4 3.39 14.63 -12.59
N LYS A 5 3.12 15.88 -12.22
CA LYS A 5 3.47 17.07 -13.01
C LYS A 5 4.23 18.07 -12.14
N ASP A 6 5.48 18.31 -12.51
CA ASP A 6 6.35 19.31 -11.89
C ASP A 6 6.43 19.22 -10.36
N ILE A 7 6.50 17.99 -9.84
CA ILE A 7 6.54 17.75 -8.40
C ILE A 7 7.88 18.23 -7.84
N CYS A 8 7.80 19.15 -6.89
CA CYS A 8 8.95 19.60 -6.11
C CYS A 8 8.81 19.25 -4.64
N LYS A 9 9.93 18.92 -4.01
CA LYS A 9 10.04 18.73 -2.56
C LYS A 9 11.40 19.13 -2.05
N HIS A 10 11.39 20.02 -1.07
CA HIS A 10 12.59 20.49 -0.38
C HIS A 10 12.53 20.08 1.09
N PHE A 11 13.64 19.65 1.62
CA PHE A 11 13.89 19.51 3.04
C PHE A 11 15.00 20.48 3.43
N GLN A 12 15.17 20.76 4.71
CA GLN A 12 16.15 21.72 5.21
C GLN A 12 17.52 21.58 4.50
N GLY A 13 17.79 22.50 3.56
CA GLY A 13 19.04 22.58 2.80
C GLY A 13 19.20 21.55 1.64
N THR A 14 18.21 20.70 1.36
CA THR A 14 18.32 19.69 0.30
C THR A 14 17.07 19.66 -0.58
N THR A 15 17.26 19.72 -1.90
CA THR A 15 16.19 19.46 -2.87
C THR A 15 16.08 17.96 -3.10
N ALA A 16 14.97 17.37 -2.64
CA ALA A 16 14.72 15.94 -2.80
C ALA A 16 14.02 15.60 -4.11
N LEU A 17 13.15 16.48 -4.59
CA LEU A 17 12.49 16.39 -5.90
C LEU A 17 12.55 17.78 -6.56
N ASP A 18 12.93 17.81 -7.83
CA ASP A 18 13.04 19.02 -8.63
C ASP A 18 12.29 18.81 -9.96
N HIS A 19 11.10 19.42 -10.08
CA HIS A 19 10.23 19.38 -11.27
C HIS A 19 10.01 17.97 -11.86
N VAL A 20 9.80 16.97 -10.99
CA VAL A 20 9.65 15.58 -11.40
C VAL A 20 8.29 15.38 -12.07
N SER A 21 8.32 14.90 -13.32
CA SER A 21 7.12 14.63 -14.11
C SER A 21 7.21 13.26 -14.78
N PHE A 22 6.20 12.43 -14.62
CA PHE A 22 6.03 11.17 -15.36
C PHE A 22 4.59 10.66 -15.23
N THR A 23 4.27 9.63 -15.99
CA THR A 23 2.95 8.97 -15.98
C THR A 23 3.13 7.48 -15.77
N ALA A 24 2.27 6.89 -14.93
CA ALA A 24 2.11 5.46 -14.79
C ALA A 24 0.74 5.05 -15.33
N GLU A 25 0.76 4.21 -16.36
CA GLU A 25 -0.44 3.80 -17.10
C GLU A 25 -1.24 2.74 -16.33
N SER A 26 -2.56 2.74 -16.52
CA SER A 26 -3.43 1.70 -15.97
C SER A 26 -3.11 0.32 -16.55
N GLY A 27 -3.14 -0.69 -15.70
CA GLY A 27 -2.90 -2.08 -16.10
C GLY A 27 -1.43 -2.40 -16.40
N GLN A 28 -0.51 -1.50 -16.06
CA GLN A 28 0.92 -1.68 -16.25
C GLN A 28 1.67 -1.64 -14.93
N ILE A 29 2.83 -2.32 -14.90
CA ILE A 29 3.80 -2.22 -13.82
C ILE A 29 4.82 -1.15 -14.22
N THR A 30 4.89 -0.06 -13.44
CA THR A 30 5.86 1.02 -13.65
C THR A 30 6.98 0.90 -12.61
N ALA A 31 8.22 0.69 -13.09
CA ALA A 31 9.38 0.63 -12.23
C ALA A 31 10.05 2.00 -12.12
N LEU A 32 10.21 2.49 -10.88
CA LEU A 32 10.95 3.73 -10.60
C LEU A 32 12.41 3.40 -10.25
N LEU A 33 13.33 3.65 -11.18
CA LEU A 33 14.75 3.34 -11.05
C LEU A 33 15.57 4.60 -10.79
N GLY A 34 16.67 4.47 -10.09
CA GLY A 34 17.60 5.57 -9.79
C GLY A 34 18.54 5.24 -8.63
N GLN A 35 19.60 6.04 -8.49
CA GLN A 35 20.56 5.89 -7.39
C GLN A 35 19.92 6.11 -6.01
N ASN A 36 20.63 5.71 -4.95
CA ASN A 36 20.22 6.06 -3.59
C ASN A 36 20.27 7.57 -3.41
N GLY A 37 19.23 8.13 -2.80
CA GLY A 37 19.10 9.59 -2.68
C GLY A 37 18.43 10.29 -3.87
N ALA A 38 18.09 9.59 -4.97
CA ALA A 38 17.45 10.19 -6.15
C ALA A 38 15.97 10.58 -5.95
N GLY A 39 15.46 10.64 -4.71
CA GLY A 39 14.10 11.09 -4.43
C GLY A 39 13.00 10.03 -4.55
N LYS A 40 13.30 8.78 -4.96
CA LYS A 40 12.29 7.73 -5.16
C LYS A 40 11.37 7.52 -3.94
N SER A 41 11.97 7.33 -2.77
CA SER A 41 11.22 7.14 -1.53
C SER A 41 10.44 8.40 -1.12
N THR A 42 10.96 9.58 -1.42
CA THR A 42 10.27 10.85 -1.17
C THR A 42 9.02 10.96 -2.04
N LEU A 43 9.11 10.60 -3.31
CA LEU A 43 7.99 10.60 -4.23
C LEU A 43 6.90 9.61 -3.78
N MET A 44 7.30 8.39 -3.38
CA MET A 44 6.34 7.41 -2.85
C MET A 44 5.68 7.89 -1.55
N LYS A 45 6.43 8.52 -0.66
CA LYS A 45 5.89 9.12 0.58
C LYS A 45 4.92 10.28 0.31
N ILE A 46 5.09 11.01 -0.79
CA ILE A 46 4.11 12.02 -1.24
C ILE A 46 2.86 11.33 -1.76
N LEU A 47 2.99 10.29 -2.56
CA LEU A 47 1.86 9.52 -3.09
C LEU A 47 1.04 8.87 -1.98
N THR A 48 1.68 8.42 -0.91
CA THR A 48 1.01 7.81 0.24
C THR A 48 0.55 8.82 1.31
N GLY A 49 0.73 10.13 1.08
CA GLY A 49 0.32 11.17 2.02
C GLY A 49 1.21 11.31 3.26
N ALA A 50 2.30 10.54 3.36
CA ALA A 50 3.25 10.66 4.47
C ALA A 50 4.06 11.98 4.40
N TYR A 51 4.24 12.52 3.20
CA TYR A 51 4.83 13.85 2.98
C TYR A 51 3.93 14.69 2.07
N GLN A 52 3.96 16.00 2.29
CA GLN A 52 3.34 16.97 1.40
C GLN A 52 4.34 17.41 0.33
N LYS A 53 3.90 17.50 -0.93
CA LYS A 53 4.66 18.18 -1.98
C LYS A 53 4.69 19.69 -1.74
N ASP A 54 5.74 20.36 -2.16
CA ASP A 54 5.83 21.81 -2.05
C ASP A 54 5.17 22.51 -3.26
N SER A 55 5.28 21.91 -4.44
CA SER A 55 4.59 22.36 -5.65
C SER A 55 4.32 21.19 -6.61
N GLY A 56 3.68 21.49 -7.73
CA GLY A 56 3.29 20.51 -8.75
C GLY A 56 1.91 19.93 -8.51
N GLU A 57 1.51 19.01 -9.38
CA GLU A 57 0.17 18.43 -9.41
C GLU A 57 0.24 16.90 -9.55
N ILE A 58 -0.60 16.19 -8.80
CA ILE A 58 -0.85 14.76 -8.98
C ILE A 58 -2.25 14.60 -9.55
N ARG A 59 -2.38 13.77 -10.60
CA ARG A 59 -3.67 13.44 -11.20
C ARG A 59 -3.88 11.94 -11.18
N ILE A 60 -5.10 11.52 -10.84
CA ILE A 60 -5.57 10.15 -10.96
C ILE A 60 -6.75 10.14 -11.94
N ASP A 61 -6.63 9.35 -13.01
CA ASP A 61 -7.61 9.26 -14.08
C ASP A 61 -8.01 10.64 -14.63
N GLY A 62 -7.00 11.52 -14.83
CA GLY A 62 -7.15 12.88 -15.35
C GLY A 62 -7.67 13.91 -14.34
N ARG A 63 -8.05 13.52 -13.14
CA ARG A 63 -8.53 14.43 -12.08
C ARG A 63 -7.41 14.81 -11.14
N SER A 64 -7.25 16.11 -10.90
CA SER A 64 -6.31 16.60 -9.88
C SER A 64 -6.73 16.14 -8.50
N VAL A 65 -5.77 15.62 -7.74
CA VAL A 65 -5.99 15.14 -6.37
C VAL A 65 -5.02 15.81 -5.42
N ASN A 66 -5.49 16.04 -4.20
CA ASN A 66 -4.66 16.53 -3.10
C ASN A 66 -4.60 15.46 -2.01
N ILE A 67 -3.42 14.87 -1.84
CA ILE A 67 -3.19 13.80 -0.89
C ILE A 67 -2.61 14.44 0.36
N THR A 68 -3.43 14.67 1.37
CA THR A 68 -3.05 15.40 2.60
C THR A 68 -2.47 14.49 3.68
N ASP A 69 -2.85 13.24 3.69
CA ASP A 69 -2.50 12.25 4.71
C ASP A 69 -2.74 10.83 4.17
N PRO A 70 -2.31 9.77 4.89
CA PRO A 70 -2.49 8.40 4.44
C PRO A 70 -3.95 7.98 4.24
N ASN A 71 -4.89 8.51 5.03
CA ASN A 71 -6.31 8.18 4.87
C ASN A 71 -6.85 8.75 3.54
N ALA A 72 -6.39 9.94 3.14
CA ALA A 72 -6.73 10.53 1.83
C ALA A 72 -6.17 9.69 0.67
N ALA A 73 -4.94 9.16 0.80
CA ALA A 73 -4.36 8.27 -0.20
C ALA A 73 -5.18 6.97 -0.33
N GLU A 74 -5.53 6.36 0.79
CA GLU A 74 -6.36 5.17 0.85
C GLU A 74 -7.75 5.39 0.22
N ALA A 75 -8.41 6.51 0.55
CA ALA A 75 -9.71 6.87 -0.02
C ALA A 75 -9.67 7.05 -1.56
N LEU A 76 -8.51 7.38 -2.12
CA LEU A 76 -8.25 7.42 -3.56
C LEU A 76 -7.94 6.04 -4.16
N GLY A 77 -7.87 4.99 -3.33
CA GLY A 77 -7.55 3.64 -3.74
C GLY A 77 -6.05 3.42 -3.97
N ILE A 78 -5.19 4.15 -3.26
CA ILE A 78 -3.75 3.96 -3.28
C ILE A 78 -3.37 3.03 -2.13
N GLY A 79 -2.90 1.84 -2.46
CA GLY A 79 -2.34 0.87 -1.52
C GLY A 79 -0.82 0.91 -1.51
N ILE A 80 -0.21 0.57 -0.39
CA ILE A 80 1.25 0.49 -0.26
C ILE A 80 1.66 -0.78 0.46
N VAL A 81 2.67 -1.44 -0.07
CA VAL A 81 3.37 -2.52 0.61
C VAL A 81 4.72 -1.98 1.07
N TYR A 82 4.94 -1.96 2.39
CA TYR A 82 6.20 -1.46 2.95
C TYR A 82 7.29 -2.52 2.86
N GLN A 83 8.54 -2.05 2.81
CA GLN A 83 9.71 -2.94 2.80
C GLN A 83 9.89 -3.65 4.16
N GLU A 84 9.52 -2.99 5.25
CA GLU A 84 9.55 -3.54 6.60
C GLU A 84 8.26 -4.27 6.92
N LEU A 85 8.36 -5.43 7.56
CA LEU A 85 7.19 -6.19 8.00
C LEU A 85 6.47 -5.44 9.11
N SER A 86 5.21 -5.11 8.90
CA SER A 86 4.36 -4.37 9.85
C SER A 86 3.37 -5.28 10.59
N GLY A 87 3.34 -6.56 10.23
CA GLY A 87 2.39 -7.52 10.78
C GLY A 87 2.58 -7.79 12.27
N MET A 88 1.51 -8.17 12.94
CA MET A 88 1.49 -8.51 14.36
C MET A 88 1.77 -10.01 14.56
N PRO A 89 2.95 -10.42 15.09
CA PRO A 89 3.38 -11.81 15.13
C PRO A 89 2.47 -12.74 15.96
N HIS A 90 1.78 -12.18 16.95
CA HIS A 90 0.91 -12.93 17.86
C HIS A 90 -0.49 -13.17 17.33
N LEU A 91 -0.91 -12.41 16.30
CA LEU A 91 -2.19 -12.58 15.64
C LEU A 91 -2.08 -13.64 14.53
N THR A 92 -3.21 -14.23 14.17
CA THR A 92 -3.30 -15.15 13.05
C THR A 92 -3.08 -14.44 11.72
N VAL A 93 -2.80 -15.20 10.67
CA VAL A 93 -2.71 -14.68 9.30
C VAL A 93 -4.00 -13.98 8.90
N SER A 94 -5.16 -14.59 9.19
CA SER A 94 -6.46 -13.99 8.86
C SER A 94 -6.70 -12.67 9.60
N GLU A 95 -6.34 -12.57 10.88
CA GLU A 95 -6.43 -11.31 11.64
C GLU A 95 -5.51 -10.22 11.06
N ASN A 96 -4.28 -10.58 10.71
CA ASN A 96 -3.34 -9.62 10.10
C ASN A 96 -3.81 -9.07 8.76
N ILE A 97 -4.42 -9.93 7.91
CA ILE A 97 -4.88 -9.51 6.57
C ILE A 97 -6.03 -8.51 6.64
N VAL A 98 -6.93 -8.62 7.63
CA VAL A 98 -8.09 -7.72 7.74
C VAL A 98 -7.96 -6.65 8.82
N ILE A 99 -6.82 -6.58 9.51
CA ILE A 99 -6.63 -5.67 10.63
C ILE A 99 -6.98 -4.22 10.27
N GLY A 100 -7.77 -3.57 11.13
CA GLY A 100 -8.29 -2.22 10.89
C GLY A 100 -9.55 -2.16 10.04
N ARG A 101 -9.97 -3.30 9.43
CA ARG A 101 -11.19 -3.43 8.62
C ARG A 101 -11.88 -4.75 8.91
N ASP A 102 -11.88 -5.12 10.17
CA ASP A 102 -12.45 -6.39 10.62
C ASP A 102 -13.92 -6.50 10.20
N PRO A 103 -14.31 -7.59 9.51
CA PRO A 103 -15.70 -7.79 9.14
C PRO A 103 -16.58 -7.95 10.38
N VAL A 104 -17.67 -7.20 10.42
CA VAL A 104 -18.62 -7.20 11.54
C VAL A 104 -19.98 -7.72 11.09
N ARG A 105 -20.58 -8.59 11.89
CA ARG A 105 -21.94 -9.08 11.72
C ARG A 105 -22.73 -8.90 13.02
N HIS A 106 -23.84 -8.20 12.95
CA HIS A 106 -24.70 -7.90 14.10
C HIS A 106 -23.97 -7.27 15.32
N GLY A 107 -22.92 -6.46 15.06
CA GLY A 107 -22.12 -5.80 16.11
C GLY A 107 -20.97 -6.65 16.67
N PHE A 108 -20.76 -7.87 16.19
CA PHE A 108 -19.67 -8.76 16.60
C PHE A 108 -18.73 -9.05 15.42
N LEU A 109 -17.47 -9.38 15.72
CA LEU A 109 -16.50 -9.80 14.70
C LEU A 109 -16.98 -11.05 13.98
N ASP A 110 -16.95 -11.05 12.64
CA ASP A 110 -17.28 -12.20 11.81
C ASP A 110 -16.01 -12.97 11.44
N PHE A 111 -15.53 -13.82 12.33
CA PHE A 111 -14.34 -14.63 12.13
C PHE A 111 -14.45 -15.58 10.90
N LYS A 112 -15.66 -15.98 10.52
CA LYS A 112 -15.85 -16.80 9.33
C LYS A 112 -15.54 -15.98 8.08
N LYS A 113 -16.10 -14.78 7.99
CA LYS A 113 -15.86 -13.85 6.87
C LYS A 113 -14.40 -13.40 6.80
N GLN A 114 -13.77 -13.18 7.94
CA GLN A 114 -12.35 -12.86 8.07
C GLN A 114 -11.47 -13.93 7.41
N ARG A 115 -11.68 -15.21 7.78
CA ARG A 115 -10.96 -16.34 7.17
C ARG A 115 -11.24 -16.49 5.67
N GLU A 116 -12.46 -16.23 5.26
CA GLU A 116 -12.85 -16.27 3.84
C GLU A 116 -12.08 -15.23 3.03
N ILE A 117 -12.02 -13.99 3.50
CA ILE A 117 -11.25 -12.89 2.86
C ILE A 117 -9.78 -13.28 2.77
N ALA A 118 -9.19 -13.73 3.88
CA ALA A 118 -7.78 -14.10 3.92
C ALA A 118 -7.46 -15.24 2.92
N ARG A 119 -8.26 -16.31 2.90
CA ARG A 119 -8.09 -17.40 1.92
C ARG A 119 -8.23 -16.92 0.48
N GLN A 120 -9.19 -16.05 0.21
CA GLN A 120 -9.36 -15.48 -1.12
C GLN A 120 -8.13 -14.69 -1.58
N MET A 121 -7.57 -13.85 -0.72
CA MET A 121 -6.38 -13.06 -1.06
C MET A 121 -5.14 -13.94 -1.23
N LEU A 122 -4.91 -14.88 -0.33
CA LEU A 122 -3.79 -15.82 -0.45
C LEU A 122 -3.89 -16.68 -1.72
N ASN A 123 -5.09 -17.16 -2.06
CA ASN A 123 -5.31 -17.91 -3.31
C ASN A 123 -5.00 -17.07 -4.56
N ARG A 124 -5.39 -15.79 -4.57
CA ARG A 124 -5.07 -14.86 -5.67
C ARG A 124 -3.57 -14.65 -5.83
N LEU A 125 -2.80 -14.77 -4.76
CA LEU A 125 -1.34 -14.66 -4.74
C LEU A 125 -0.62 -16.00 -4.97
N GLY A 126 -1.36 -17.10 -5.19
CA GLY A 126 -0.78 -18.44 -5.36
C GLY A 126 -0.18 -19.03 -4.10
N ALA A 127 -0.59 -18.56 -2.92
CA ALA A 127 -0.08 -18.94 -1.59
C ALA A 127 -1.14 -19.68 -0.76
N SER A 128 -1.89 -20.56 -1.38
CA SER A 128 -2.98 -21.34 -0.75
C SER A 128 -2.49 -22.35 0.31
N ASP A 129 -1.19 -22.59 0.37
CA ASP A 129 -0.52 -23.44 1.37
C ASP A 129 -0.36 -22.76 2.73
N ILE A 130 -0.51 -21.43 2.80
CA ILE A 130 -0.47 -20.68 4.07
C ILE A 130 -1.77 -20.89 4.84
N ASP A 131 -1.66 -21.44 6.05
CA ASP A 131 -2.82 -21.61 6.94
C ASP A 131 -3.25 -20.26 7.53
N VAL A 132 -4.50 -19.87 7.27
CA VAL A 132 -5.07 -18.59 7.74
C VAL A 132 -5.26 -18.54 9.25
N ASP A 133 -5.28 -19.67 9.94
CA ASP A 133 -5.42 -19.79 11.39
C ASP A 133 -4.06 -19.89 12.11
N GLN A 134 -2.95 -20.04 11.38
CA GLN A 134 -1.59 -20.02 11.93
C GLN A 134 -1.20 -18.60 12.36
N ARG A 135 -0.36 -18.48 13.40
CA ARG A 135 0.18 -17.19 13.83
C ARG A 135 1.18 -16.65 12.82
N LEU A 136 1.11 -15.36 12.54
CA LEU A 136 1.99 -14.72 11.56
C LEU A 136 3.47 -14.90 11.91
N GLY A 137 3.85 -14.84 13.20
CA GLY A 137 5.22 -14.99 13.66
C GLY A 137 5.82 -16.39 13.49
N GLU A 138 5.02 -17.41 13.19
CA GLU A 138 5.45 -18.78 12.92
C GLU A 138 5.79 -19.02 11.45
N LEU A 139 5.43 -18.07 10.59
CA LEU A 139 5.70 -18.12 9.16
C LEU A 139 7.14 -17.71 8.83
N SER A 140 7.65 -18.22 7.72
CA SER A 140 8.90 -17.70 7.14
C SER A 140 8.76 -16.23 6.74
N VAL A 141 9.86 -15.49 6.67
CA VAL A 141 9.89 -14.09 6.25
C VAL A 141 9.21 -13.88 4.89
N SER A 142 9.43 -14.81 3.95
CA SER A 142 8.80 -14.76 2.62
C SER A 142 7.27 -14.89 2.70
N GLN A 143 6.76 -15.79 3.55
CA GLN A 143 5.33 -15.95 3.75
C GLN A 143 4.72 -14.73 4.46
N GLN A 144 5.43 -14.15 5.42
CA GLN A 144 4.99 -12.90 6.07
C GLN A 144 4.89 -11.75 5.05
N GLN A 145 5.84 -11.65 4.09
CA GLN A 145 5.76 -10.67 3.00
C GLN A 145 4.54 -10.90 2.11
N ILE A 146 4.20 -12.16 1.82
CA ILE A 146 2.98 -12.49 1.07
C ILE A 146 1.73 -12.04 1.86
N CYS A 147 1.71 -12.19 3.18
CA CYS A 147 0.61 -11.72 4.02
C CYS A 147 0.48 -10.19 4.00
N GLU A 148 1.59 -9.44 3.97
CA GLU A 148 1.56 -7.97 3.79
C GLU A 148 0.96 -7.56 2.44
N ILE A 149 1.32 -8.28 1.37
CA ILE A 149 0.72 -8.05 0.05
C ILE A 149 -0.76 -8.41 0.07
N ALA A 150 -1.14 -9.54 0.69
CA ALA A 150 -2.54 -9.97 0.83
C ALA A 150 -3.37 -8.94 1.61
N LYS A 151 -2.81 -8.36 2.68
CA LYS A 151 -3.43 -7.27 3.44
C LYS A 151 -3.70 -6.05 2.55
N CYS A 152 -2.71 -5.59 1.80
CA CYS A 152 -2.87 -4.48 0.86
C CYS A 152 -3.95 -4.80 -0.21
N MET A 153 -3.95 -6.02 -0.76
CA MET A 153 -4.93 -6.43 -1.77
C MET A 153 -6.35 -6.58 -1.21
N ALA A 154 -6.51 -6.87 0.08
CA ALA A 154 -7.83 -6.94 0.73
C ALA A 154 -8.55 -5.58 0.77
N GLU A 155 -7.81 -4.50 0.60
CA GLU A 155 -8.32 -3.13 0.47
C GLU A 155 -8.84 -2.81 -0.95
N GLU A 156 -8.67 -3.73 -1.89
CA GLU A 156 -9.03 -3.56 -3.31
C GLU A 156 -8.48 -2.26 -3.92
N PRO A 157 -7.17 -1.98 -3.74
CA PRO A 157 -6.59 -0.74 -4.23
C PRO A 157 -6.62 -0.69 -5.77
N LYS A 158 -6.72 0.53 -6.30
CA LYS A 158 -6.62 0.80 -7.74
C LYS A 158 -5.16 0.95 -8.18
N ILE A 159 -4.30 1.38 -7.26
CA ILE A 159 -2.86 1.63 -7.44
C ILE A 159 -2.14 0.94 -6.28
N VAL A 160 -1.13 0.14 -6.54
CA VAL A 160 -0.27 -0.50 -5.54
C VAL A 160 1.17 -0.11 -5.81
#